data_5c7a3d4a3fd347348b17fe24d11ecba9
#
_entry.id   5c7a3d4a3fd347348b17fe24d11ecba9
#
_cell.length_a   1.000
_cell.length_b   1.000
_cell.length_c   1.000
_cell.angle_alpha   90.00
_cell.angle_beta   90.00
_cell.angle_gamma   90.00
#
_symmetry.space_group_name_H-M   'P 1'
#
loop_
_entity.id
_entity.type
_entity.pdbx_description
1 polymer ?
#
loop_
_entity_poly.entity_id
_entity_poly.type
_entity_poly.pdbx_seq_one_letter_code
_entity_poly.pdbx_strand_id
1 'polypeptide(L)'
;MEEKKLFDKEAFVNSILISKLTKNSLEELRFSLLKNNLIDVRIHFYFPGLSEPKPTKKGIWLSFDQVKNILQVFEKFVKNEISDLDFEMERSEKEKIKVYTGKFKGKKIAHIRLFYLKKDEFNPGKGVSFPISLINEVTESFKKVMEYNK
;
A
#
# COMPACT_ATOMS: atom_id res chain seq x y z
N MET A 1 15.03 -12.19 15.44
CA MET A 1 14.58 -12.40 14.93
C MET A 1 13.60 -12.33 13.88
N GLU A 2 12.43 -12.75 14.21
CA GLU A 2 11.37 -12.84 13.23
C GLU A 2 11.03 -11.48 12.65
N GLU A 3 11.01 -10.45 13.49
CA GLU A 3 10.70 -9.13 12.97
C GLU A 3 11.63 -8.67 11.90
N LYS A 4 12.89 -9.06 11.99
CA LYS A 4 13.87 -8.63 11.00
C LYS A 4 13.58 -9.20 9.64
N LYS A 5 12.84 -10.32 9.58
CA LYS A 5 12.51 -10.95 8.31
C LYS A 5 11.27 -10.38 7.67
N LEU A 6 10.50 -9.58 8.41
CA LEU A 6 9.21 -9.11 7.94
C LEU A 6 9.34 -7.94 6.99
N PHE A 7 10.43 -7.21 7.05
CA PHE A 7 10.79 -6.29 5.98
C PHE A 7 12.31 -6.20 5.94
N ASP A 8 12.80 -6.00 4.75
CA ASP A 8 14.23 -5.99 4.48
C ASP A 8 14.76 -4.60 4.77
N LYS A 9 15.51 -4.45 5.86
CA LYS A 9 16.04 -3.15 6.24
C LYS A 9 16.98 -2.58 5.19
N GLU A 10 17.70 -3.45 4.49
CA GLU A 10 18.61 -2.96 3.47
C GLU A 10 17.90 -2.35 2.30
N ALA A 11 16.67 -2.80 2.02
CA ALA A 11 15.89 -2.23 0.93
C ALA A 11 15.57 -0.77 1.18
N PHE A 12 15.56 -0.36 2.47
CA PHE A 12 15.26 1.02 2.81
C PHE A 12 16.50 1.92 2.84
N VAL A 13 17.68 1.33 2.77
CA VAL A 13 18.90 2.14 2.69
C VAL A 13 18.90 2.88 1.36
N ASN A 14 19.06 4.20 1.43
CA ASN A 14 19.01 5.04 0.24
C ASN A 14 17.65 5.04 -0.45
N SER A 15 16.59 4.67 0.28
CA SER A 15 15.25 4.79 -0.27
C SER A 15 14.87 6.28 -0.36
N ILE A 16 13.94 6.58 -1.25
CA ILE A 16 13.49 7.95 -1.47
C ILE A 16 12.05 8.04 -1.02
N LEU A 17 11.78 8.89 -0.03
CA LEU A 17 10.40 9.13 0.39
C LEU A 17 9.74 10.01 -0.68
N ILE A 18 8.70 9.47 -1.31
CA ILE A 18 8.00 10.18 -2.38
C ILE A 18 6.82 10.97 -1.83
N SER A 19 6.06 10.37 -0.92
CA SER A 19 4.85 11.01 -0.40
C SER A 19 4.50 10.41 0.96
N LYS A 20 3.87 11.21 1.80
CA LYS A 20 3.37 10.73 3.09
C LYS A 20 2.02 11.39 3.36
N LEU A 21 1.13 10.60 3.97
CA LEU A 21 -0.23 11.04 4.29
C LEU A 21 -0.55 10.69 5.73
N THR A 22 -1.21 11.60 6.42
CA THR A 22 -1.68 11.32 7.78
C THR A 22 -2.91 10.44 7.68
N LYS A 23 -2.85 9.26 8.28
CA LYS A 23 -4.00 8.36 8.32
C LYS A 23 -4.84 8.62 9.55
N ASN A 24 -4.17 8.81 10.69
CA ASN A 24 -4.82 9.20 11.94
C ASN A 24 -3.73 9.80 12.85
N SER A 25 -4.06 10.07 14.11
CA SER A 25 -3.11 10.75 15.00
C SER A 25 -1.85 9.95 15.28
N LEU A 26 -1.87 8.63 15.06
CA LEU A 26 -0.73 7.77 15.36
C LEU A 26 -0.11 7.14 14.12
N GLU A 27 -0.76 7.21 12.96
CA GLU A 27 -0.31 6.49 11.78
C GLU A 27 -0.17 7.39 10.59
N GLU A 28 0.87 7.11 9.81
CA GLU A 28 1.19 7.79 8.58
C GLU A 28 1.35 6.76 7.48
N LEU A 29 0.78 7.03 6.32
CA LEU A 29 0.95 6.16 5.15
C LEU A 29 2.04 6.75 4.30
N ARG A 30 3.09 6.00 4.05
CA ARG A 30 4.25 6.48 3.29
C ARG A 30 4.45 5.69 2.01
N PHE A 31 4.90 6.40 0.99
CA PHE A 31 5.19 5.86 -0.34
C PHE A 31 6.66 6.15 -0.62
N SER A 32 7.46 5.11 -0.80
CA SER A 32 8.91 5.28 -0.98
C SER A 32 9.41 4.44 -2.14
N LEU A 33 10.40 4.97 -2.84
CA LEU A 33 11.11 4.24 -3.89
C LEU A 33 12.29 3.54 -3.23
N LEU A 34 12.33 2.23 -3.35
CA LEU A 34 13.37 1.42 -2.75
C LEU A 34 14.55 1.27 -3.70
N LYS A 35 15.67 0.88 -3.13
CA LYS A 35 16.90 0.64 -3.86
C LYS A 35 16.72 -0.40 -4.97
N ASN A 36 15.84 -1.38 -4.77
CA ASN A 36 15.59 -2.42 -5.77
C ASN A 36 14.54 -2.02 -6.81
N ASN A 37 14.22 -0.74 -6.86
CA ASN A 37 13.28 -0.17 -7.82
C ASN A 37 11.83 -0.63 -7.63
N LEU A 38 11.50 -1.06 -6.42
CA LEU A 38 10.13 -1.34 -6.03
C LEU A 38 9.61 -0.17 -5.21
N ILE A 39 8.29 -0.08 -5.16
CA ILE A 39 7.62 0.95 -4.37
C ILE A 39 7.15 0.32 -3.07
N ASP A 40 7.53 0.91 -1.95
CA ASP A 40 7.06 0.49 -0.63
C ASP A 40 5.91 1.39 -0.22
N VAL A 41 4.74 0.79 0.01
CA VAL A 41 3.57 1.48 0.54
C VAL A 41 3.35 0.90 1.92
N ARG A 42 3.51 1.72 2.95
CA ARG A 42 3.59 1.18 4.31
C ARG A 42 3.05 2.13 5.34
N ILE A 43 2.42 1.56 6.38
CA ILE A 43 2.00 2.30 7.55
C ILE A 43 3.22 2.51 8.45
N HIS A 44 3.45 3.75 8.84
CA HIS A 44 4.45 4.13 9.85
C HIS A 44 3.70 4.57 11.09
N PHE A 45 4.21 4.21 12.24
CA PHE A 45 3.53 4.44 13.53
C PHE A 45 4.37 5.35 14.43
N TYR A 46 3.72 6.31 15.06
CA TYR A 46 4.36 7.20 16.04
C TYR A 46 4.31 6.53 17.41
N PHE A 47 5.42 5.92 17.79
CA PHE A 47 5.54 5.32 19.12
C PHE A 47 5.83 6.41 20.16
N PRO A 48 5.36 6.24 21.40
CA PRO A 48 5.60 7.25 22.44
C PRO A 48 7.08 7.54 22.61
N GLY A 49 7.40 8.82 22.73
CA GLY A 49 8.78 9.24 22.95
C GLY A 49 9.62 9.42 21.72
N LEU A 50 9.09 9.08 20.53
CA LEU A 50 9.84 9.22 19.29
C LEU A 50 9.32 10.40 18.49
N SER A 51 10.24 11.15 17.88
CA SER A 51 9.87 12.30 17.07
C SER A 51 9.51 11.90 15.64
N GLU A 52 9.93 10.70 15.21
CA GLU A 52 9.68 10.20 13.88
C GLU A 52 8.92 8.90 13.94
N PRO A 53 8.02 8.66 12.98
CA PRO A 53 7.31 7.38 12.96
C PRO A 53 8.23 6.26 12.47
N LYS A 54 7.91 5.05 12.88
CA LYS A 54 8.68 3.87 12.48
C LYS A 54 7.86 3.00 11.54
N PRO A 55 8.51 2.35 10.57
CA PRO A 55 7.78 1.44 9.68
C PRO A 55 7.25 0.25 10.46
N THR A 56 6.06 -0.22 10.05
CA THR A 56 5.41 -1.37 10.64
C THR A 56 5.36 -2.50 9.63
N LYS A 57 4.79 -3.63 10.03
CA LYS A 57 4.61 -4.77 9.14
C LYS A 57 3.49 -4.55 8.12
N LYS A 58 2.69 -3.53 8.33
CA LYS A 58 1.55 -3.25 7.44
C LYS A 58 2.05 -2.49 6.22
N GLY A 59 2.39 -3.22 5.19
CA GLY A 59 2.92 -2.63 3.99
C GLY A 59 2.94 -3.64 2.86
N ILE A 60 3.22 -3.14 1.66
CA ILE A 60 3.29 -3.96 0.47
C ILE A 60 4.31 -3.34 -0.48
N TRP A 61 5.02 -4.19 -1.20
CA TRP A 61 5.94 -3.76 -2.25
C TRP A 61 5.26 -3.94 -3.59
N LEU A 62 5.34 -2.91 -4.42
CA LEU A 62 4.69 -2.89 -5.73
C LEU A 62 5.70 -2.50 -6.80
N SER A 63 5.57 -3.11 -7.99
CA SER A 63 6.32 -2.65 -9.15
C SER A 63 5.63 -1.42 -9.73
N PHE A 64 6.31 -0.70 -10.61
CA PHE A 64 5.69 0.44 -11.28
C PHE A 64 4.49 0.02 -12.12
N ASP A 65 4.55 -1.16 -12.76
CA ASP A 65 3.41 -1.65 -13.54
C ASP A 65 2.21 -1.91 -12.64
N GLN A 66 2.45 -2.44 -11.45
CA GLN A 66 1.37 -2.69 -10.51
C GLN A 66 0.77 -1.39 -10.00
N VAL A 67 1.61 -0.40 -9.72
CA VAL A 67 1.14 0.92 -9.31
C VAL A 67 0.28 1.53 -10.42
N LYS A 68 0.73 1.40 -11.68
CA LYS A 68 -0.02 1.94 -12.81
C LYS A 68 -1.42 1.35 -12.88
N ASN A 69 -1.53 0.04 -12.70
CA ASN A 69 -2.83 -0.63 -12.76
C ASN A 69 -3.73 -0.21 -11.58
N ILE A 70 -3.16 -0.09 -10.39
CA ILE A 70 -3.92 0.35 -9.23
C ILE A 70 -4.38 1.80 -9.45
N LEU A 71 -3.51 2.64 -9.97
CA LEU A 71 -3.83 4.03 -10.21
C LEU A 71 -5.01 4.18 -11.16
N GLN A 72 -5.06 3.36 -12.21
CA GLN A 72 -6.17 3.40 -13.16
C GLN A 72 -7.49 3.10 -12.48
N VAL A 73 -7.51 2.12 -11.58
CA VAL A 73 -8.71 1.75 -10.84
C VAL A 73 -9.12 2.88 -9.88
N PHE A 74 -8.14 3.45 -9.19
CA PHE A 74 -8.40 4.55 -8.26
C PHE A 74 -8.96 5.77 -8.99
N GLU A 75 -8.45 6.07 -10.18
CA GLU A 75 -8.94 7.20 -10.96
C GLU A 75 -10.40 7.01 -11.36
N LYS A 76 -10.79 5.77 -11.69
CA LYS A 76 -12.20 5.49 -11.98
C LYS A 76 -13.07 5.73 -10.76
N PHE A 77 -12.58 5.34 -9.60
CA PHE A 77 -13.32 5.56 -8.36
C PHE A 77 -13.47 7.05 -8.08
N VAL A 78 -12.39 7.80 -8.21
CA VAL A 78 -12.40 9.24 -7.94
C VAL A 78 -13.34 9.96 -8.90
N LYS A 79 -13.45 9.49 -10.14
CA LYS A 79 -14.34 10.07 -11.14
C LYS A 79 -15.78 9.56 -11.02
N ASN A 80 -16.07 8.76 -10.02
CA ASN A 80 -17.39 8.19 -9.78
C ASN A 80 -17.85 7.26 -10.90
N GLU A 81 -16.89 6.66 -11.62
CA GLU A 81 -17.22 5.67 -12.65
C GLU A 81 -17.49 4.31 -12.04
N ILE A 82 -16.96 4.05 -10.84
CA ILE A 82 -17.25 2.85 -10.08
C ILE A 82 -17.54 3.27 -8.64
N SER A 83 -18.42 2.52 -7.96
CA SER A 83 -18.82 2.85 -6.59
C SER A 83 -18.01 2.10 -5.54
N ASP A 84 -17.37 0.99 -5.93
CA ASP A 84 -16.56 0.20 -5.05
C ASP A 84 -15.29 -0.21 -5.78
N LEU A 85 -14.24 -0.49 -5.00
CA LEU A 85 -13.02 -1.05 -5.55
C LEU A 85 -13.15 -2.57 -5.49
N ASP A 86 -12.86 -3.22 -6.63
CA ASP A 86 -12.91 -4.68 -6.70
C ASP A 86 -12.02 -5.10 -7.87
N PHE A 87 -10.73 -5.16 -7.61
CA PHE A 87 -9.75 -5.38 -8.64
C PHE A 87 -8.66 -6.31 -8.12
N GLU A 88 -8.21 -7.20 -8.99
CA GLU A 88 -7.10 -8.06 -8.61
C GLU A 88 -6.18 -8.25 -9.79
N MET A 89 -4.91 -8.55 -9.49
CA MET A 89 -3.92 -8.85 -10.51
C MET A 89 -2.99 -9.91 -9.98
N GLU A 90 -2.52 -10.74 -10.88
CA GLU A 90 -1.57 -11.78 -10.49
C GLU A 90 -0.19 -11.19 -10.32
N ARG A 91 0.50 -11.65 -9.29
CA ARG A 91 1.89 -11.28 -9.05
C ARG A 91 2.81 -12.45 -9.37
N SER A 92 2.32 -13.66 -9.15
CA SER A 92 3.00 -14.90 -9.48
C SER A 92 1.94 -15.99 -9.47
N GLU A 93 2.36 -17.24 -9.71
CA GLU A 93 1.42 -18.35 -9.66
C GLU A 93 0.76 -18.49 -8.29
N LYS A 94 1.47 -18.08 -7.25
CA LYS A 94 1.02 -18.27 -5.87
C LYS A 94 0.62 -16.99 -5.18
N GLU A 95 0.68 -15.84 -5.88
CA GLU A 95 0.40 -14.56 -5.25
C GLU A 95 -0.45 -13.68 -6.12
N LYS A 96 -1.39 -12.99 -5.49
CA LYS A 96 -2.22 -11.98 -6.12
C LYS A 96 -2.19 -10.71 -5.30
N ILE A 97 -2.41 -9.59 -5.95
CA ILE A 97 -2.65 -8.33 -5.26
C ILE A 97 -4.11 -8.01 -5.47
N LYS A 98 -4.84 -7.78 -4.38
CA LYS A 98 -6.24 -7.39 -4.45
C LYS A 98 -6.41 -5.98 -3.91
N VAL A 99 -7.23 -5.20 -4.63
CA VAL A 99 -7.57 -3.84 -4.28
C VAL A 99 -9.08 -3.81 -4.15
N TYR A 100 -9.56 -3.57 -2.95
CA TYR A 100 -11.00 -3.71 -2.71
C TYR A 100 -11.46 -2.82 -1.57
N THR A 101 -12.76 -2.54 -1.54
CA THR A 101 -13.37 -1.81 -0.45
C THR A 101 -14.05 -2.79 0.49
N GLY A 102 -14.08 -2.41 1.75
CA GLY A 102 -14.78 -3.14 2.79
C GLY A 102 -15.31 -2.16 3.80
N LYS A 103 -15.90 -2.67 4.87
CA LYS A 103 -16.39 -1.82 5.94
C LYS A 103 -15.76 -2.23 7.26
N PHE A 104 -15.48 -1.23 8.08
CA PHE A 104 -14.97 -1.45 9.42
C PHE A 104 -15.68 -0.44 10.31
N LYS A 105 -16.44 -0.95 11.28
CA LYS A 105 -17.23 -0.11 12.20
C LYS A 105 -18.09 0.90 11.44
N GLY A 106 -18.75 0.42 10.37
CA GLY A 106 -19.65 1.22 9.58
C GLY A 106 -19.02 2.18 8.60
N LYS A 107 -17.68 2.22 8.54
CA LYS A 107 -16.98 3.12 7.63
C LYS A 107 -16.35 2.34 6.49
N LYS A 108 -16.39 2.93 5.30
CA LYS A 108 -15.81 2.29 4.12
C LYS A 108 -14.30 2.44 4.14
N ILE A 109 -13.61 1.33 3.92
CA ILE A 109 -12.14 1.24 3.98
C ILE A 109 -11.66 0.68 2.65
N ALA A 110 -10.56 1.23 2.14
CA ALA A 110 -9.88 0.68 0.96
C ALA A 110 -8.71 -0.18 1.41
N HIS A 111 -8.50 -1.28 0.70
CA HIS A 111 -7.42 -2.21 0.99
C HIS A 111 -6.59 -2.44 -0.26
N ILE A 112 -5.27 -2.48 -0.09
CA ILE A 112 -4.33 -2.97 -1.10
C ILE A 112 -3.57 -4.07 -0.39
N ARG A 113 -3.81 -5.32 -0.78
CA ARG A 113 -3.33 -6.45 0.00
C ARG A 113 -2.83 -7.58 -0.87
N LEU A 114 -1.76 -8.19 -0.42
CA LEU A 114 -1.23 -9.39 -1.04
C LEU A 114 -2.03 -10.60 -0.55
N PHE A 115 -2.43 -11.45 -1.48
CA PHE A 115 -3.05 -12.74 -1.16
C PHE A 115 -2.14 -13.83 -1.67
N TYR A 116 -1.94 -14.86 -0.88
CA TYR A 116 -1.06 -15.95 -1.25
C TYR A 116 -1.80 -17.28 -1.26
N LEU A 117 -1.40 -18.15 -2.16
CA LEU A 117 -2.03 -19.45 -2.33
C LEU A 117 -1.54 -20.43 -1.26
N LYS A 118 -2.48 -21.04 -0.54
CA LYS A 118 -2.19 -22.03 0.47
C LYS A 118 -3.34 -23.03 0.48
N LYS A 119 -3.04 -24.31 0.29
CA LYS A 119 -4.07 -25.36 0.28
C LYS A 119 -5.17 -25.05 -0.72
N ASP A 120 -4.76 -24.65 -1.93
CA ASP A 120 -5.65 -24.37 -3.04
C ASP A 120 -6.58 -23.17 -2.83
N GLU A 121 -6.30 -22.35 -1.82
CA GLU A 121 -7.06 -21.13 -1.57
C GLU A 121 -6.13 -19.95 -1.40
N PHE A 122 -6.58 -18.78 -1.88
CA PHE A 122 -5.83 -17.55 -1.67
C PHE A 122 -6.21 -16.95 -0.32
N ASN A 123 -5.20 -16.70 0.50
CA ASN A 123 -5.37 -16.19 1.86
C ASN A 123 -4.76 -14.80 1.99
N PRO A 124 -5.38 -13.91 2.78
CA PRO A 124 -4.86 -12.55 2.93
C PRO A 124 -3.50 -12.55 3.63
N GLY A 125 -2.61 -11.74 3.13
CA GLY A 125 -1.29 -11.51 3.70
C GLY A 125 -1.10 -10.05 4.02
N LYS A 126 0.11 -9.55 3.82
CA LYS A 126 0.42 -8.17 4.16
C LYS A 126 -0.20 -7.19 3.18
N GLY A 127 -0.39 -5.98 3.64
CA GLY A 127 -0.94 -4.91 2.83
C GLY A 127 -1.18 -3.69 3.66
N VAL A 128 -1.86 -2.72 3.06
CA VAL A 128 -2.25 -1.48 3.73
C VAL A 128 -3.74 -1.28 3.59
N SER A 129 -4.30 -0.58 4.56
CA SER A 129 -5.70 -0.20 4.54
C SER A 129 -5.79 1.26 4.94
N PHE A 130 -6.75 1.97 4.36
CA PHE A 130 -6.94 3.38 4.70
C PHE A 130 -8.41 3.74 4.52
N PRO A 131 -8.88 4.79 5.24
CA PRO A 131 -10.27 5.23 5.06
C PRO A 131 -10.48 5.69 3.62
N ILE A 132 -11.67 5.41 3.08
CA ILE A 132 -11.95 5.79 1.70
C ILE A 132 -11.88 7.31 1.50
N SER A 133 -12.03 8.09 2.59
CA SER A 133 -11.91 9.53 2.52
C SER A 133 -10.52 10.00 2.09
N LEU A 134 -9.51 9.13 2.15
CA LEU A 134 -8.16 9.45 1.72
C LEU A 134 -7.89 9.06 0.27
N ILE A 135 -8.90 8.55 -0.45
CA ILE A 135 -8.65 7.99 -1.78
C ILE A 135 -8.06 9.03 -2.75
N ASN A 136 -8.51 10.28 -2.65
CA ASN A 136 -7.97 11.33 -3.53
C ASN A 136 -6.49 11.56 -3.27
N GLU A 137 -6.11 11.67 -1.99
CA GLU A 137 -4.71 11.89 -1.62
C GLU A 137 -3.84 10.69 -1.98
N VAL A 138 -4.36 9.47 -1.78
CA VAL A 138 -3.62 8.27 -2.16
C VAL A 138 -3.43 8.23 -3.67
N THR A 139 -4.46 8.59 -4.42
CA THR A 139 -4.38 8.65 -5.89
C THR A 139 -3.29 9.63 -6.31
N GLU A 140 -3.25 10.81 -5.70
CA GLU A 140 -2.22 11.80 -6.03
C GLU A 140 -0.83 11.30 -5.64
N SER A 141 -0.72 10.56 -4.54
CA SER A 141 0.56 9.99 -4.14
C SER A 141 1.05 8.97 -5.16
N PHE A 142 0.16 8.12 -5.67
CA PHE A 142 0.54 7.18 -6.72
C PHE A 142 0.93 7.88 -8.01
N LYS A 143 0.30 9.02 -8.33
CA LYS A 143 0.72 9.80 -9.49
C LYS A 143 2.15 10.30 -9.33
N LYS A 144 2.49 10.76 -8.12
CA LYS A 144 3.87 11.17 -7.84
C LYS A 144 4.84 10.01 -7.98
N VAL A 145 4.42 8.83 -7.53
CA VAL A 145 5.24 7.62 -7.68
C VAL A 145 5.57 7.39 -9.15
N MET A 146 4.59 7.53 -10.03
CA MET A 146 4.79 7.26 -11.44
C MET A 146 5.76 8.23 -12.09
N GLU A 147 5.98 9.41 -11.50
CA GLU A 147 6.97 10.34 -12.01
C GLU A 147 8.40 9.83 -11.86
N TYR A 148 8.60 8.84 -10.99
CA TYR A 148 9.91 8.23 -10.79
C TYR A 148 10.16 7.05 -11.71
N ASN A 149 9.17 6.68 -12.51
CA ASN A 149 9.30 5.59 -13.47
C ASN A 149 9.99 6.11 -14.72
N LYS A 150 11.24 5.73 -14.91
CA LYS A 150 12.01 6.24 -16.04
C LYS A 150 12.02 5.28 -17.22
#